data_0c494c1db35427101482cd94c9049192
#
_entry.id   0c494c1db35427101482cd94c9049192
#
_cell.length_a   1.000
_cell.length_b   1.000
_cell.length_c   1.000
_cell.angle_alpha   90.00
_cell.angle_beta   90.00
_cell.angle_gamma   90.00
#
_symmetry.space_group_name_H-M   'P 1'
#
loop_
_entity.id
_entity.type
_entity.pdbx_description
1 polymer ?
#
loop_
_entity_poly.entity_id
_entity_poly.type
_entity_poly.pdbx_seq_one_letter_code
_entity_poly.pdbx_strand_id
1 'polypeptide(L)'
;MENKKRNKKINPAAAMIAVFLWAIVLTMVLHAYFQQGGTLTKVVVAALIVLALAGLIAFICIYIIPIRRLSARISKAAFQYQLTHDGEAYLAELEECRKMPGVKRATFYDVPAKDFLAILKIRTLREMGRTDESRTLLEAVAQETKSALTQQALKAEEEQLP
;
A
#
# COMPACT_ATOMS: atom_id res chain seq x y z
N MET A 1 -14.72 6.49 -29.37
CA MET A 1 -14.91 5.24 -28.59
C MET A 1 -13.72 5.07 -27.67
N GLU A 2 -13.84 5.56 -26.47
CA GLU A 2 -12.73 5.63 -25.49
C GLU A 2 -12.79 4.39 -24.59
N ASN A 3 -11.81 3.51 -24.75
CA ASN A 3 -11.73 2.23 -24.07
C ASN A 3 -11.25 2.46 -22.62
N LYS A 4 -12.20 2.72 -21.74
CA LYS A 4 -12.00 2.95 -20.30
C LYS A 4 -11.52 1.64 -19.65
N LYS A 5 -10.20 1.37 -19.69
CA LYS A 5 -9.57 0.30 -18.90
C LYS A 5 -9.88 0.53 -17.42
N ARG A 6 -10.93 -0.12 -16.93
CA ARG A 6 -11.19 -0.26 -15.49
C ARG A 6 -9.99 -0.95 -14.85
N ASN A 7 -9.12 -0.19 -14.20
CA ASN A 7 -8.15 -0.75 -13.26
C ASN A 7 -8.95 -1.45 -12.14
N LYS A 8 -9.11 -2.75 -12.27
CA LYS A 8 -9.76 -3.60 -11.27
C LYS A 8 -8.82 -3.64 -10.07
N LYS A 9 -9.03 -2.75 -9.09
CA LYS A 9 -8.34 -2.80 -7.79
C LYS A 9 -8.63 -4.18 -7.21
N ILE A 10 -7.60 -5.00 -7.08
CA ILE A 10 -7.71 -6.31 -6.43
C ILE A 10 -7.94 -6.01 -4.95
N ASN A 11 -9.14 -6.32 -4.47
CA ASN A 11 -9.46 -6.20 -3.06
C ASN A 11 -8.55 -7.17 -2.28
N PRO A 12 -7.70 -6.68 -1.35
CA PRO A 12 -6.78 -7.54 -0.61
C PRO A 12 -7.49 -8.66 0.16
N ALA A 13 -8.71 -8.42 0.63
CA ALA A 13 -9.54 -9.46 1.25
C ALA A 13 -9.94 -10.55 0.24
N ALA A 14 -10.31 -10.17 -0.99
CA ALA A 14 -10.63 -11.14 -2.04
C ALA A 14 -9.40 -11.96 -2.47
N ALA A 15 -8.22 -11.33 -2.50
CA ALA A 15 -6.96 -12.04 -2.77
C ALA A 15 -6.63 -13.05 -1.65
N MET A 16 -6.82 -12.69 -0.38
CA MET A 16 -6.63 -13.62 0.75
C MET A 16 -7.62 -14.79 0.71
N ILE A 17 -8.90 -14.52 0.42
CA ILE A 17 -9.92 -15.58 0.28
C ILE A 17 -9.55 -16.51 -0.88
N ALA A 18 -9.11 -15.98 -2.02
CA ALA A 18 -8.68 -16.79 -3.16
C ALA A 18 -7.46 -17.67 -2.81
N VAL A 19 -6.48 -17.15 -2.08
CA VAL A 19 -5.32 -17.93 -1.60
C VAL A 19 -5.77 -19.03 -0.64
N PHE A 20 -6.71 -18.75 0.26
CA PHE A 20 -7.23 -19.72 1.22
C PHE A 20 -8.02 -20.84 0.53
N LEU A 21 -8.89 -20.50 -0.42
CA LEU A 21 -9.63 -21.47 -1.24
C LEU A 21 -8.66 -22.34 -2.07
N TRP A 22 -7.64 -21.74 -2.65
CA TRP A 22 -6.59 -22.46 -3.38
C TRP A 22 -5.83 -23.44 -2.49
N ALA A 23 -5.51 -23.05 -1.25
CA ALA A 23 -4.87 -23.94 -0.28
C ALA A 23 -5.75 -25.13 0.08
N ILE A 24 -7.07 -24.94 0.24
CA ILE A 24 -8.04 -26.03 0.51
C ILE A 24 -8.10 -26.98 -0.68
N VAL A 25 -8.26 -26.45 -1.91
CA VAL A 25 -8.31 -27.28 -3.12
C VAL A 25 -6.99 -28.06 -3.30
N LEU A 26 -5.85 -27.41 -3.08
CA LEU A 26 -4.54 -28.05 -3.14
C LEU A 26 -4.44 -29.19 -2.12
N THR A 27 -4.90 -28.99 -0.88
CA THR A 27 -4.90 -30.02 0.18
C THR A 27 -5.79 -31.20 -0.18
N MET A 28 -6.97 -30.97 -0.76
CA MET A 28 -7.88 -32.03 -1.22
C MET A 28 -7.28 -32.85 -2.38
N VAL A 29 -6.70 -32.17 -3.36
CA VAL A 29 -6.01 -32.80 -4.49
C VAL A 29 -4.82 -33.63 -4.01
N LEU A 30 -4.04 -33.07 -3.08
CA LEU A 30 -2.92 -33.80 -2.45
C LEU A 30 -3.40 -35.05 -1.74
N HIS A 31 -4.44 -34.97 -0.93
CA HIS A 31 -4.95 -36.11 -0.17
C HIS A 31 -5.41 -37.24 -1.12
N ALA A 32 -6.14 -36.90 -2.19
CA ALA A 32 -6.57 -37.88 -3.19
C ALA A 32 -5.39 -38.53 -3.93
N TYR A 33 -4.38 -37.75 -4.30
CA TYR A 33 -3.19 -38.27 -5.02
C TYR A 33 -2.26 -39.09 -4.14
N PHE A 34 -2.09 -38.76 -2.86
CA PHE A 34 -1.24 -39.54 -1.96
C PHE A 34 -1.81 -40.93 -1.65
N GLN A 35 -3.14 -41.10 -1.74
CA GLN A 35 -3.76 -42.39 -1.52
C GLN A 35 -3.69 -43.33 -2.75
N GLN A 36 -3.66 -42.79 -3.98
CA GLN A 36 -3.76 -43.60 -5.20
C GLN A 36 -2.57 -43.46 -6.19
N GLY A 37 -1.64 -42.54 -5.95
CA GLY A 37 -0.59 -42.21 -6.91
C GLY A 37 0.68 -43.03 -6.80
N GLY A 38 1.27 -43.42 -7.94
CA GLY A 38 2.61 -43.98 -8.02
C GLY A 38 3.70 -42.98 -7.60
N THR A 39 4.95 -43.46 -7.45
CA THR A 39 6.09 -42.67 -6.97
C THR A 39 6.33 -41.39 -7.79
N LEU A 40 6.18 -41.46 -9.09
CA LEU A 40 6.36 -40.31 -9.99
C LEU A 40 5.36 -39.18 -9.72
N THR A 41 4.09 -39.54 -9.47
CA THR A 41 3.02 -38.59 -9.14
C THR A 41 3.29 -37.87 -7.82
N LYS A 42 3.80 -38.58 -6.83
CA LYS A 42 4.16 -37.99 -5.52
C LYS A 42 5.29 -36.95 -5.65
N VAL A 43 6.29 -37.21 -6.50
CA VAL A 43 7.39 -36.27 -6.76
C VAL A 43 6.87 -35.01 -7.46
N VAL A 44 6.02 -35.14 -8.48
CA VAL A 44 5.45 -34.00 -9.20
C VAL A 44 4.60 -33.12 -8.27
N VAL A 45 3.77 -33.73 -7.43
CA VAL A 45 2.94 -32.99 -6.47
C VAL A 45 3.82 -32.27 -5.44
N ALA A 46 4.85 -32.91 -4.91
CA ALA A 46 5.79 -32.27 -4.00
C ALA A 46 6.47 -31.05 -4.63
N ALA A 47 6.92 -31.17 -5.89
CA ALA A 47 7.52 -30.06 -6.63
C ALA A 47 6.55 -28.88 -6.81
N LEU A 48 5.27 -29.14 -7.13
CA LEU A 48 4.25 -28.09 -7.26
C LEU A 48 3.98 -27.37 -5.94
N ILE A 49 4.00 -28.09 -4.81
CA ILE A 49 3.85 -27.47 -3.49
C ILE A 49 5.02 -26.53 -3.18
N VAL A 50 6.25 -27.00 -3.42
CA VAL A 50 7.44 -26.17 -3.21
C VAL A 50 7.40 -24.92 -4.05
N LEU A 51 6.96 -25.03 -5.34
CA LEU A 51 6.82 -23.91 -6.23
C LEU A 51 5.74 -22.92 -5.73
N ALA A 52 4.60 -23.42 -5.26
CA ALA A 52 3.52 -22.60 -4.72
C ALA A 52 3.94 -21.85 -3.44
N LEU A 53 4.67 -22.53 -2.53
CA LEU A 53 5.22 -21.93 -1.32
C LEU A 53 6.27 -20.86 -1.65
N ALA A 54 7.15 -21.12 -2.59
CA ALA A 54 8.14 -20.14 -3.06
C ALA A 54 7.45 -18.91 -3.67
N GLY A 55 6.40 -19.08 -4.47
CA GLY A 55 5.58 -18.00 -5.00
C GLY A 55 4.89 -17.18 -3.92
N LEU A 56 4.35 -17.84 -2.90
CA LEU A 56 3.72 -17.17 -1.76
C LEU A 56 4.73 -16.33 -0.95
N ILE A 57 5.90 -16.89 -0.67
CA ILE A 57 6.98 -16.19 0.02
C ILE A 57 7.43 -14.97 -0.80
N ALA A 58 7.65 -15.14 -2.10
CA ALA A 58 8.01 -14.05 -3.00
C ALA A 58 6.93 -12.93 -2.99
N PHE A 59 5.64 -13.31 -3.03
CA PHE A 59 4.54 -12.36 -2.95
C PHE A 59 4.55 -11.57 -1.63
N ILE A 60 4.73 -12.25 -0.50
CA ILE A 60 4.83 -11.61 0.82
C ILE A 60 6.01 -10.62 0.86
N CYS A 61 7.20 -11.06 0.40
CA CYS A 61 8.40 -10.24 0.40
C CYS A 61 8.28 -9.00 -0.50
N ILE A 62 7.68 -9.15 -1.70
CA ILE A 62 7.61 -8.08 -2.70
C ILE A 62 6.45 -7.11 -2.44
N TYR A 63 5.32 -7.60 -1.91
CA TYR A 63 4.10 -6.79 -1.77
C TYR A 63 3.79 -6.42 -0.32
N ILE A 64 3.80 -7.37 0.60
CA ILE A 64 3.31 -7.13 1.96
C ILE A 64 4.35 -6.42 2.81
N ILE A 65 5.60 -6.89 2.81
CA ILE A 65 6.65 -6.36 3.67
C ILE A 65 6.94 -4.87 3.39
N PRO A 66 7.09 -4.40 2.12
CA PRO A 66 7.34 -2.99 1.85
C PRO A 66 6.20 -2.07 2.30
N ILE A 67 4.94 -2.51 2.13
CA ILE A 67 3.78 -1.75 2.56
C ILE A 67 3.72 -1.65 4.10
N ARG A 68 3.96 -2.75 4.81
CA ARG A 68 3.99 -2.76 6.28
C ARG A 68 5.12 -1.90 6.84
N ARG A 69 6.30 -1.96 6.23
CA ARG A 69 7.45 -1.09 6.64
C ARG A 69 7.13 0.38 6.44
N LEU A 70 6.51 0.74 5.31
CA LEU A 70 6.06 2.10 5.03
C LEU A 70 5.06 2.57 6.08
N SER A 71 4.00 1.80 6.33
CA SER A 71 2.98 2.12 7.34
C SER A 71 3.58 2.31 8.73
N ALA A 72 4.43 1.37 9.17
CA ALA A 72 5.09 1.44 10.47
C ALA A 72 5.99 2.69 10.61
N ARG A 73 6.72 3.06 9.53
CA ARG A 73 7.58 4.25 9.54
C ARG A 73 6.77 5.53 9.61
N ILE A 74 5.69 5.65 8.83
CA ILE A 74 4.78 6.80 8.89
C ILE A 74 4.17 6.92 10.28
N SER A 75 3.67 5.82 10.86
CA SER A 75 3.08 5.85 12.21
C SER A 75 4.09 6.24 13.28
N LYS A 76 5.34 5.75 13.18
CA LYS A 76 6.43 6.12 14.09
C LYS A 76 6.77 7.61 13.97
N ALA A 77 6.89 8.12 12.74
CA ALA A 77 7.19 9.52 12.50
C ALA A 77 6.07 10.45 13.02
N ALA A 78 4.80 10.08 12.78
CA ALA A 78 3.65 10.82 13.28
C ALA A 78 3.61 10.83 14.84
N PHE A 79 3.90 9.70 15.47
CA PHE A 79 3.97 9.61 16.93
C PHE A 79 5.11 10.48 17.49
N GLN A 80 6.30 10.46 16.86
CA GLN A 80 7.42 11.33 17.26
C GLN A 80 7.05 12.80 17.12
N TYR A 81 6.41 13.19 16.01
CA TYR A 81 5.96 14.57 15.81
C TYR A 81 4.96 15.02 16.89
N GLN A 82 4.03 14.15 17.30
CA GLN A 82 3.11 14.46 18.40
C GLN A 82 3.82 14.70 19.74
N LEU A 83 4.96 14.05 19.97
CA LEU A 83 5.73 14.21 21.21
C LEU A 83 6.66 15.42 21.20
N THR A 84 7.32 15.67 20.06
CA THR A 84 8.40 16.67 19.97
C THR A 84 7.95 17.99 19.36
N HIS A 85 6.85 17.99 18.61
CA HIS A 85 6.39 19.11 17.77
C HIS A 85 7.45 19.60 16.77
N ASP A 86 8.45 18.76 16.45
CA ASP A 86 9.48 19.06 15.47
C ASP A 86 8.97 18.80 14.06
N GLY A 87 8.43 19.84 13.43
CA GLY A 87 7.85 19.76 12.09
C GLY A 87 8.91 19.51 11.01
N GLU A 88 10.13 20.05 11.15
CA GLU A 88 11.19 19.85 10.15
C GLU A 88 11.66 18.39 10.12
N ALA A 89 11.90 17.81 11.30
CA ALA A 89 12.23 16.39 11.38
C ALA A 89 11.12 15.50 10.81
N TYR A 90 9.85 15.86 11.05
CA TYR A 90 8.72 15.12 10.49
C TYR A 90 8.63 15.24 8.97
N LEU A 91 8.82 16.44 8.41
CA LEU A 91 8.86 16.65 6.96
C LEU A 91 9.99 15.85 6.30
N ALA A 92 11.17 15.80 6.90
CA ALA A 92 12.30 14.99 6.43
C ALA A 92 11.95 13.49 6.40
N GLU A 93 11.30 12.98 7.46
CA GLU A 93 10.85 11.57 7.51
C GLU A 93 9.78 11.26 6.45
N LEU A 94 8.85 12.18 6.18
CA LEU A 94 7.85 12.01 5.12
C LEU A 94 8.52 11.94 3.74
N GLU A 95 9.56 12.73 3.47
CA GLU A 95 10.31 12.66 2.22
C GLU A 95 11.08 11.32 2.08
N GLU A 96 11.65 10.81 3.17
CA GLU A 96 12.26 9.48 3.16
C GLU A 96 11.21 8.38 2.93
N CYS A 97 10.03 8.47 3.55
CA CYS A 97 8.93 7.56 3.29
C CYS A 97 8.51 7.57 1.81
N ARG A 98 8.52 8.75 1.15
CA ARG A 98 8.16 8.92 -0.26
C ARG A 98 9.09 8.15 -1.21
N LYS A 99 10.36 7.94 -0.83
CA LYS A 99 11.36 7.19 -1.61
C LYS A 99 11.20 5.67 -1.46
N MET A 100 10.43 5.20 -0.48
CA MET A 100 10.29 3.77 -0.22
C MET A 100 9.54 3.04 -1.34
N PRO A 101 9.93 1.80 -1.69
CA PRO A 101 9.33 1.04 -2.79
C PRO A 101 7.84 0.72 -2.57
N GLY A 102 7.38 0.71 -1.32
CA GLY A 102 5.97 0.49 -0.96
C GLY A 102 5.01 1.59 -1.42
N VAL A 103 5.48 2.85 -1.58
CA VAL A 103 4.65 4.02 -1.91
C VAL A 103 3.85 3.87 -3.19
N LYS A 104 4.45 3.28 -4.23
CA LYS A 104 3.79 3.11 -5.55
C LYS A 104 2.61 2.14 -5.51
N ARG A 105 2.51 1.29 -4.49
CA ARG A 105 1.55 0.19 -4.40
C ARG A 105 0.60 0.31 -3.22
N ALA A 106 1.00 1.06 -2.20
CA ALA A 106 0.20 1.25 -0.99
C ALA A 106 -0.93 2.25 -1.20
N THR A 107 -2.04 2.01 -0.48
CA THR A 107 -3.13 2.96 -0.29
C THR A 107 -3.40 3.08 1.20
N PHE A 108 -3.64 4.29 1.69
CA PHE A 108 -4.06 4.58 3.05
C PHE A 108 -5.41 5.28 3.01
N TYR A 109 -6.41 4.71 3.68
CA TYR A 109 -7.79 5.23 3.66
C TYR A 109 -8.32 5.42 2.23
N ASP A 110 -8.01 4.45 1.33
CA ASP A 110 -8.34 4.48 -0.11
C ASP A 110 -7.66 5.60 -0.93
N VAL A 111 -6.78 6.38 -0.31
CA VAL A 111 -5.94 7.38 -0.98
C VAL A 111 -4.59 6.73 -1.36
N PRO A 112 -4.05 6.95 -2.57
CA PRO A 112 -2.71 6.49 -2.93
C PRO A 112 -1.68 7.00 -1.92
N ALA A 113 -0.73 6.16 -1.52
CA ALA A 113 0.25 6.52 -0.49
C ALA A 113 1.08 7.77 -0.86
N LYS A 114 1.36 8.00 -2.15
CA LYS A 114 2.02 9.23 -2.63
C LYS A 114 1.21 10.47 -2.25
N ASP A 115 -0.09 10.44 -2.51
CA ASP A 115 -1.00 11.56 -2.26
C ASP A 115 -1.23 11.72 -0.75
N PHE A 116 -1.37 10.61 -0.02
CA PHE A 116 -1.50 10.63 1.43
C PHE A 116 -0.29 11.29 2.13
N LEU A 117 0.94 10.96 1.70
CA LEU A 117 2.14 11.61 2.21
C LEU A 117 2.17 13.11 1.87
N ALA A 118 1.69 13.51 0.69
CA ALA A 118 1.59 14.90 0.31
C ALA A 118 0.58 15.66 1.19
N ILE A 119 -0.58 15.07 1.50
CA ILE A 119 -1.57 15.64 2.41
C ILE A 119 -0.99 15.84 3.82
N LEU A 120 -0.26 14.84 4.34
CA LEU A 120 0.42 14.97 5.63
C LEU A 120 1.43 16.12 5.61
N LYS A 121 2.20 16.27 4.53
CA LYS A 121 3.15 17.37 4.37
C LYS A 121 2.45 18.74 4.32
N ILE A 122 1.35 18.87 3.56
CA ILE A 122 0.53 20.09 3.49
C ILE A 122 0.07 20.49 4.89
N ARG A 123 -0.46 19.54 5.65
CA ARG A 123 -0.94 19.77 7.03
C ARG A 123 0.19 20.23 7.95
N THR A 124 1.32 19.56 7.92
CA THR A 124 2.47 19.92 8.75
C THR A 124 3.00 21.30 8.42
N LEU A 125 3.12 21.66 7.13
CA LEU A 125 3.55 23.00 6.71
C LEU A 125 2.61 24.07 7.22
N ARG A 126 1.30 23.81 7.17
CA ARG A 126 0.29 24.73 7.71
C ARG A 126 0.44 24.89 9.23
N GLU A 127 0.60 23.79 9.99
CA GLU A 127 0.80 23.81 11.44
C GLU A 127 2.07 24.57 11.85
N MET A 128 3.10 24.56 10.99
CA MET A 128 4.33 25.34 11.16
C MET A 128 4.19 26.82 10.77
N GLY A 129 3.03 27.26 10.26
CA GLY A 129 2.81 28.61 9.76
C GLY A 129 3.37 28.88 8.36
N ARG A 130 3.87 27.86 7.64
CA ARG A 130 4.41 27.95 6.26
C ARG A 130 3.28 27.85 5.23
N THR A 131 2.32 28.78 5.32
CA THR A 131 1.06 28.74 4.54
C THR A 131 1.27 28.82 3.03
N ASP A 132 2.23 29.62 2.56
CA ASP A 132 2.51 29.77 1.12
C ASP A 132 3.03 28.48 0.51
N GLU A 133 3.93 27.80 1.21
CA GLU A 133 4.44 26.50 0.77
C GLU A 133 3.36 25.42 0.81
N SER A 134 2.52 25.44 1.84
CA SER A 134 1.37 24.53 1.96
C SER A 134 0.41 24.72 0.78
N ARG A 135 0.08 25.97 0.42
CA ARG A 135 -0.79 26.30 -0.71
C ARG A 135 -0.20 25.86 -2.04
N THR A 136 1.08 26.18 -2.28
CA THR A 136 1.79 25.77 -3.50
C THR A 136 1.80 24.25 -3.68
N LEU A 137 2.06 23.51 -2.60
CA LEU A 137 2.06 22.04 -2.63
C LEU A 137 0.64 21.48 -2.86
N LEU A 138 -0.38 22.09 -2.25
CA LEU A 138 -1.78 21.71 -2.42
C LEU A 138 -2.19 21.83 -3.89
N GLU A 139 -1.92 22.99 -4.53
CA GLU A 139 -2.22 23.23 -5.94
C GLU A 139 -1.49 22.21 -6.85
N ALA A 140 -0.21 21.95 -6.60
CA ALA A 140 0.56 20.97 -7.37
C ALA A 140 -0.03 19.56 -7.27
N VAL A 141 -0.41 19.12 -6.06
CA VAL A 141 -1.01 17.81 -5.86
C VAL A 141 -2.41 17.73 -6.47
N ALA A 142 -3.19 18.81 -6.39
CA ALA A 142 -4.53 18.88 -6.98
C ALA A 142 -4.50 18.74 -8.52
N GLN A 143 -3.48 19.27 -9.18
CA GLN A 143 -3.27 19.14 -10.63
C GLN A 143 -2.82 17.74 -11.04
N GLU A 144 -1.98 17.09 -10.23
CA GLU A 144 -1.46 15.75 -10.55
C GLU A 144 -2.44 14.62 -10.25
N THR A 145 -3.32 14.79 -9.26
CA THR A 145 -4.14 13.69 -8.76
C THR A 145 -5.36 13.43 -9.65
N LYS A 146 -5.59 12.13 -9.93
CA LYS A 146 -6.79 11.62 -10.61
C LYS A 146 -7.78 10.95 -9.66
N SER A 147 -7.45 10.87 -8.38
CA SER A 147 -8.27 10.20 -7.36
C SER A 147 -9.32 11.16 -6.81
N ALA A 148 -10.60 10.82 -6.95
CA ALA A 148 -11.69 11.61 -6.40
C ALA A 148 -11.59 11.76 -4.86
N LEU A 149 -11.14 10.71 -4.16
CA LEU A 149 -10.94 10.76 -2.71
C LEU A 149 -9.79 11.68 -2.32
N THR A 150 -8.69 11.68 -3.10
CA THR A 150 -7.60 12.64 -2.88
C THR A 150 -8.10 14.07 -3.08
N GLN A 151 -8.87 14.34 -4.13
CA GLN A 151 -9.44 15.67 -4.38
C GLN A 151 -10.37 16.13 -3.26
N GLN A 152 -11.16 15.21 -2.71
CA GLN A 152 -12.03 15.52 -1.57
C GLN A 152 -11.20 15.83 -0.31
N ALA A 153 -10.14 15.07 -0.04
CA ALA A 153 -9.24 15.33 1.08
C ALA A 153 -8.49 16.67 0.93
N LEU A 154 -8.04 17.00 -0.30
CA LEU A 154 -7.40 18.29 -0.57
C LEU A 154 -8.33 19.48 -0.38
N LYS A 155 -9.60 19.38 -0.79
CA LYS A 155 -10.61 20.44 -0.52
C LYS A 155 -10.79 20.67 0.97
N ALA A 156 -10.85 19.60 1.76
CA ALA A 156 -10.94 19.75 3.22
C ALA A 156 -9.71 20.43 3.84
N GLU A 157 -8.51 20.25 3.28
CA GLU A 157 -7.31 20.98 3.70
C GLU A 157 -7.29 22.43 3.19
N GLU A 158 -7.84 22.70 1.99
CA GLU A 158 -7.97 24.03 1.42
C GLU A 158 -8.89 24.91 2.28
N GLU A 159 -10.04 24.39 2.73
CA GLU A 159 -10.98 25.08 3.61
C GLU A 159 -10.37 25.47 4.99
N GLN A 160 -9.28 24.82 5.39
CA GLN A 160 -8.58 25.10 6.63
C GLN A 160 -7.37 26.02 6.48
N LEU A 161 -7.05 26.44 5.24
CA LEU A 161 -6.04 27.47 4.98
C LEU A 161 -6.63 28.85 5.31
N PRO A 162 -5.88 29.71 6.00
CA PRO A 162 -6.33 31.09 6.28
C PRO A 162 -6.39 31.95 5.04
#